data_14caa4978dc55472e1bb1299a46f54ae
#
_entry.id   14caa4978dc55472e1bb1299a46f54ae
#
_cell.length_a   1.000
_cell.length_b   1.000
_cell.length_c   1.000
_cell.angle_alpha   90.00
_cell.angle_beta   90.00
_cell.angle_gamma   90.00
#
_symmetry.space_group_name_H-M   'P 1'
#
loop_
_entity.id
_entity.type
_entity.pdbx_description
1 polymer ?
#
loop_
_entity_poly.entity_id
_entity_poly.type
_entity_poly.pdbx_seq_one_letter_code
_entity_poly.pdbx_strand_id
1 'polypeptide(L)'
;SYRRGLAIAEQHGWLENASHVLLCNDSMIGPFWDLNDLVDPMLESKDQLWGVSDSTLYRPHLQSYFLLMGREIFTQPAIVSFFRDVIPQRSRHDVIQCYELGFSKLICQLGFSWKVSLPSEQMHDPRNGERMGNITAYPLCMLQKGVPLIKVKSLIDPRSNYDDLGRTCAYLTLHYPELWKDIWNTYDLQSLWQSVIPVG
;
A
#
# COMPACT_ATOMS: atom_id res chain seq x y z
N SER A 1 7.70 10.88 5.38
CA SER A 1 8.63 9.88 4.77
C SER A 1 9.14 8.95 5.84
N TYR A 2 9.33 7.68 5.52
CA TYR A 2 9.80 6.63 6.44
C TYR A 2 11.12 6.97 7.11
N ARG A 3 12.08 7.54 6.38
CA ARG A 3 13.35 8.03 6.92
C ARG A 3 13.16 8.90 8.15
N ARG A 4 12.26 9.89 8.07
CA ARG A 4 12.03 10.84 9.18
C ARG A 4 11.31 10.15 10.35
N GLY A 5 10.31 9.32 10.06
CA GLY A 5 9.55 8.60 11.09
C GLY A 5 10.45 7.65 11.89
N LEU A 6 11.29 6.86 11.19
CA LEU A 6 12.23 5.96 11.85
C LEU A 6 13.29 6.71 12.66
N ALA A 7 13.82 7.83 12.17
CA ALA A 7 14.77 8.64 12.92
C ALA A 7 14.15 9.22 14.22
N ILE A 8 12.88 9.65 14.18
CA ILE A 8 12.16 10.10 15.37
C ILE A 8 11.95 8.92 16.34
N ALA A 9 11.52 7.76 15.85
CA ALA A 9 11.31 6.59 16.69
C ALA A 9 12.60 6.11 17.38
N GLU A 10 13.73 6.19 16.67
CA GLU A 10 15.07 5.89 17.23
C GLU A 10 15.44 6.90 18.31
N GLN A 11 15.30 8.21 18.06
CA GLN A 11 15.60 9.26 19.03
C GLN A 11 14.79 9.13 20.34
N HIS A 12 13.57 8.63 20.26
CA HIS A 12 12.70 8.42 21.41
C HIS A 12 12.85 7.02 22.06
N GLY A 13 13.74 6.18 21.56
CA GLY A 13 13.95 4.83 22.07
C GLY A 13 12.79 3.86 21.79
N TRP A 14 11.82 4.23 20.93
CA TRP A 14 10.63 3.39 20.68
C TRP A 14 10.98 2.07 19.98
N LEU A 15 12.08 2.03 19.25
CA LEU A 15 12.52 0.84 18.54
C LEU A 15 13.22 -0.19 19.44
N GLU A 16 13.68 0.20 20.63
CA GLU A 16 14.49 -0.67 21.51
C GLU A 16 13.72 -1.91 21.98
N ASN A 17 12.45 -1.73 22.31
CA ASN A 17 11.59 -2.81 22.81
C ASN A 17 10.48 -3.23 21.81
N ALA A 18 10.48 -2.68 20.61
CA ALA A 18 9.50 -3.03 19.60
C ALA A 18 9.73 -4.47 19.09
N SER A 19 8.70 -5.28 19.05
CA SER A 19 8.72 -6.59 18.38
C SER A 19 8.54 -6.42 16.86
N HIS A 20 7.73 -5.43 16.45
CA HIS A 20 7.43 -5.13 15.06
C HIS A 20 7.43 -3.62 14.82
N VAL A 21 7.66 -3.25 13.58
CA VAL A 21 7.51 -1.87 13.08
C VAL A 21 6.55 -1.89 11.89
N LEU A 22 5.49 -1.10 11.99
CA LEU A 22 4.58 -0.86 10.88
C LEU A 22 4.96 0.45 10.19
N LEU A 23 5.31 0.36 8.92
CA LEU A 23 5.49 1.51 8.03
C LEU A 23 4.25 1.66 7.16
N CYS A 24 3.51 2.72 7.32
CA CYS A 24 2.43 3.11 6.41
C CYS A 24 2.61 4.55 5.97
N ASN A 25 2.05 4.91 4.82
CA ASN A 25 2.16 6.25 4.27
C ASN A 25 0.77 6.84 3.97
N ASP A 26 0.76 8.14 3.72
CA ASP A 26 -0.40 8.96 3.43
C ASP A 26 -1.01 8.75 2.03
N SER A 27 -0.53 7.77 1.29
CA SER A 27 -1.08 7.42 -0.03
C SER A 27 -2.31 6.50 0.03
N MET A 28 -2.73 6.11 1.24
CA MET A 28 -3.87 5.24 1.49
C MET A 28 -4.99 6.00 2.19
N ILE A 29 -6.21 5.61 1.93
CA ILE A 29 -7.45 6.07 2.56
C ILE A 29 -8.08 4.91 3.31
N GLY A 30 -8.62 5.20 4.48
CA GLY A 30 -9.20 4.24 5.41
C GLY A 30 -8.58 4.40 6.80
N PRO A 31 -8.73 3.44 7.70
CA PRO A 31 -9.38 2.15 7.45
C PRO A 31 -10.92 2.27 7.41
N PHE A 32 -11.56 1.52 6.51
CA PHE A 32 -13.03 1.49 6.39
C PHE A 32 -13.69 0.62 7.46
N TRP A 33 -12.95 -0.30 8.05
CA TRP A 33 -13.33 -1.10 9.22
C TRP A 33 -12.08 -1.38 10.07
N ASP A 34 -12.18 -2.22 11.09
CA ASP A 34 -11.09 -2.46 12.04
C ASP A 34 -9.83 -2.94 11.32
N LEU A 35 -8.74 -2.22 11.53
CA LEU A 35 -7.44 -2.53 10.93
C LEU A 35 -6.83 -3.81 11.52
N ASN A 36 -7.25 -4.22 12.71
CA ASN A 36 -6.80 -5.44 13.34
C ASN A 36 -7.11 -6.67 12.48
N ASP A 37 -8.25 -6.68 11.76
CA ASP A 37 -8.59 -7.76 10.83
C ASP A 37 -7.50 -8.00 9.76
N LEU A 38 -6.76 -6.96 9.40
CA LEU A 38 -5.64 -7.04 8.47
C LEU A 38 -4.31 -7.35 9.18
N VAL A 39 -4.08 -6.77 10.34
CA VAL A 39 -2.77 -6.79 11.03
C VAL A 39 -2.56 -8.03 11.90
N ASP A 40 -3.60 -8.51 12.59
CA ASP A 40 -3.48 -9.65 13.50
C ASP A 40 -2.96 -10.92 12.82
N PRO A 41 -3.44 -11.32 11.63
CA PRO A 41 -2.87 -12.45 10.91
C PRO A 41 -1.38 -12.28 10.55
N MET A 42 -0.93 -11.03 10.34
CA MET A 42 0.47 -10.72 10.09
C MET A 42 1.30 -10.89 11.36
N LEU A 43 0.80 -10.43 12.52
CA LEU A 43 1.48 -10.54 13.81
C LEU A 43 1.56 -11.97 14.32
N GLU A 44 0.53 -12.79 14.04
CA GLU A 44 0.50 -14.21 14.41
C GLU A 44 1.38 -15.08 13.51
N SER A 45 1.78 -14.59 12.36
CA SER A 45 2.62 -15.31 11.42
C SER A 45 4.06 -15.45 11.94
N LYS A 46 4.73 -16.52 11.50
CA LYS A 46 6.18 -16.69 11.70
C LYS A 46 7.01 -15.87 10.70
N ASP A 47 6.37 -15.31 9.69
CA ASP A 47 7.07 -14.51 8.69
C ASP A 47 7.45 -13.15 9.27
N GLN A 48 8.65 -12.69 8.96
CA GLN A 48 9.22 -11.47 9.52
C GLN A 48 8.92 -10.22 8.68
N LEU A 49 8.38 -10.38 7.48
CA LEU A 49 8.02 -9.26 6.59
C LEU A 49 6.69 -9.51 5.91
N TRP A 50 5.79 -8.56 6.10
CA TRP A 50 4.47 -8.55 5.49
C TRP A 50 4.20 -7.22 4.78
N GLY A 51 3.46 -7.30 3.67
CA GLY A 51 2.83 -6.16 3.02
C GLY A 51 1.36 -6.43 2.74
N VAL A 52 0.62 -5.41 2.33
CA VAL A 52 -0.74 -5.61 1.86
C VAL A 52 -0.74 -6.27 0.49
N SER A 53 0.12 -5.82 -0.41
CA SER A 53 0.21 -6.36 -1.76
C SER A 53 1.62 -6.28 -2.33
N ASP A 54 1.87 -7.12 -3.31
CA ASP A 54 3.03 -7.03 -4.20
C ASP A 54 2.61 -6.57 -5.60
N SER A 55 3.57 -6.44 -6.48
CA SER A 55 3.36 -6.11 -7.88
C SER A 55 4.35 -6.85 -8.77
N THR A 56 3.89 -7.21 -9.96
CA THR A 56 4.69 -7.86 -11.02
C THR A 56 4.93 -6.95 -12.23
N LEU A 57 4.55 -5.66 -12.17
CA LEU A 57 4.63 -4.75 -13.32
C LEU A 57 6.03 -4.63 -13.94
N TYR A 58 7.09 -4.75 -13.12
CA TYR A 58 8.49 -4.75 -13.59
C TYR A 58 9.13 -6.11 -13.31
N ARG A 59 9.12 -6.52 -12.08
CA ARG A 59 9.51 -7.80 -11.52
C ARG A 59 8.81 -7.94 -10.17
N PRO A 60 8.67 -9.14 -9.62
CA PRO A 60 8.04 -9.32 -8.31
C PRO A 60 8.70 -8.43 -7.25
N HIS A 61 7.90 -7.59 -6.60
CA HIS A 61 8.36 -6.70 -5.55
C HIS A 61 7.22 -6.34 -4.60
N LEU A 62 7.58 -6.09 -3.35
CA LEU A 62 6.67 -5.66 -2.31
C LEU A 62 6.31 -4.18 -2.50
N GLN A 63 5.03 -3.84 -2.45
CA GLN A 63 4.59 -2.45 -2.50
C GLN A 63 4.77 -1.79 -1.14
N SER A 64 5.37 -0.58 -1.13
CA SER A 64 5.90 0.04 0.08
C SER A 64 4.90 0.85 0.90
N TYR A 65 3.62 0.90 0.53
CA TYR A 65 2.66 1.76 1.21
C TYR A 65 2.20 1.24 2.59
N PHE A 66 2.38 -0.05 2.86
CA PHE A 66 2.06 -0.68 4.13
C PHE A 66 2.96 -1.89 4.33
N LEU A 67 3.90 -1.80 5.27
CA LEU A 67 4.92 -2.80 5.52
C LEU A 67 4.99 -3.07 7.03
N LEU A 68 4.74 -4.30 7.43
CA LEU A 68 4.99 -4.78 8.79
C LEU A 68 6.29 -5.57 8.82
N MET A 69 7.27 -5.09 9.57
CA MET A 69 8.58 -5.73 9.72
C MET A 69 8.76 -6.24 11.14
N GLY A 70 9.08 -7.51 11.29
CA GLY A 70 9.52 -8.08 12.55
C GLY A 70 10.93 -7.60 12.94
N ARG A 71 11.26 -7.79 14.22
CA ARG A 71 12.52 -7.32 14.80
C ARG A 71 13.74 -7.80 14.04
N GLU A 72 13.76 -9.05 13.60
CA GLU A 72 14.88 -9.61 12.85
C GLU A 72 15.21 -8.86 11.57
N ILE A 73 14.23 -8.19 10.96
CA ILE A 73 14.41 -7.41 9.73
C ILE A 73 14.72 -5.95 10.04
N PHE A 74 13.87 -5.26 10.83
CA PHE A 74 14.07 -3.83 11.01
C PHE A 74 15.34 -3.46 11.77
N THR A 75 15.96 -4.40 12.50
CA THR A 75 17.25 -4.20 13.17
C THR A 75 18.46 -4.56 12.32
N GLN A 76 18.27 -5.12 11.11
CA GLN A 76 19.40 -5.42 10.22
C GLN A 76 20.12 -4.13 9.82
N PRO A 77 21.46 -4.05 9.98
CA PRO A 77 22.22 -2.84 9.65
C PRO A 77 22.01 -2.37 8.22
N ALA A 78 21.87 -3.29 7.27
CA ALA A 78 21.59 -2.97 5.87
C ALA A 78 20.19 -2.35 5.67
N ILE A 79 19.17 -2.79 6.40
CA ILE A 79 17.81 -2.23 6.38
C ILE A 79 17.78 -0.84 7.02
N VAL A 80 18.43 -0.70 8.17
CA VAL A 80 18.58 0.62 8.84
C VAL A 80 19.26 1.61 7.91
N SER A 81 20.37 1.23 7.27
CA SER A 81 21.06 2.07 6.29
C SER A 81 20.20 2.39 5.09
N PHE A 82 19.48 1.39 4.56
CA PHE A 82 18.57 1.59 3.41
C PHE A 82 17.56 2.71 3.67
N PHE A 83 16.87 2.70 4.81
CA PHE A 83 15.89 3.73 5.13
C PHE A 83 16.53 5.07 5.52
N ARG A 84 17.67 5.06 6.19
CA ARG A 84 18.41 6.28 6.55
C ARG A 84 18.89 7.03 5.32
N ASP A 85 19.33 6.31 4.30
CA ASP A 85 19.99 6.87 3.11
C ASP A 85 18.99 7.20 1.98
N VAL A 86 17.67 7.12 2.26
CA VAL A 86 16.63 7.57 1.32
C VAL A 86 16.79 9.05 0.98
N ILE A 87 16.90 9.34 -0.30
CA ILE A 87 16.97 10.71 -0.85
C ILE A 87 15.82 10.96 -1.84
N PRO A 88 15.42 12.21 -2.05
CA PRO A 88 14.45 12.56 -3.10
C PRO A 88 14.93 12.08 -4.47
N GLN A 89 14.02 11.52 -5.25
CA GLN A 89 14.27 11.06 -6.61
C GLN A 89 13.67 12.03 -7.62
N ARG A 90 14.19 12.04 -8.86
CA ARG A 90 13.75 12.94 -9.93
C ARG A 90 12.37 12.55 -10.49
N SER A 91 12.05 11.28 -10.47
CA SER A 91 10.78 10.75 -11.01
C SER A 91 10.20 9.68 -10.11
N ARG A 92 8.88 9.44 -10.29
CA ARG A 92 8.20 8.30 -9.64
C ARG A 92 8.80 6.96 -10.06
N HIS A 93 9.24 6.84 -11.31
CA HIS A 93 9.90 5.63 -11.80
C HIS A 93 11.16 5.35 -10.98
N ASP A 94 12.00 6.36 -10.73
CA ASP A 94 13.21 6.21 -9.92
C ASP A 94 12.88 5.83 -8.47
N VAL A 95 11.80 6.40 -7.90
CA VAL A 95 11.32 5.99 -6.57
C VAL A 95 11.00 4.51 -6.53
N ILE A 96 10.26 3.99 -7.52
CA ILE A 96 9.92 2.57 -7.61
C ILE A 96 11.20 1.72 -7.77
N GLN A 97 12.08 2.09 -8.68
CA GLN A 97 13.31 1.35 -8.95
C GLN A 97 14.24 1.31 -7.72
N CYS A 98 14.46 2.46 -7.09
CA CYS A 98 15.40 2.57 -5.97
C CYS A 98 14.82 1.98 -4.68
N TYR A 99 13.54 2.22 -4.39
CA TYR A 99 13.00 2.00 -3.05
C TYR A 99 11.99 0.84 -2.96
N GLU A 100 11.17 0.55 -3.97
CA GLU A 100 10.30 -0.64 -3.93
C GLU A 100 11.05 -1.88 -4.43
N LEU A 101 11.58 -1.81 -5.66
CA LEU A 101 12.39 -2.90 -6.22
C LEU A 101 13.72 -3.07 -5.48
N GLY A 102 14.36 -1.96 -5.08
CA GLY A 102 15.60 -1.96 -4.31
C GLY A 102 15.44 -2.59 -2.94
N PHE A 103 14.37 -2.26 -2.20
CA PHE A 103 14.05 -2.88 -0.92
C PHE A 103 13.79 -4.38 -1.05
N SER A 104 12.93 -4.77 -1.99
CA SER A 104 12.63 -6.18 -2.23
C SER A 104 13.86 -7.00 -2.61
N LYS A 105 14.76 -6.42 -3.42
CA LYS A 105 16.05 -7.04 -3.73
C LYS A 105 16.92 -7.19 -2.49
N LEU A 106 17.01 -6.16 -1.66
CA LEU A 106 17.79 -6.20 -0.42
C LEU A 106 17.27 -7.29 0.53
N ILE A 107 15.96 -7.40 0.71
CA ILE A 107 15.33 -8.46 1.52
C ILE A 107 15.76 -9.85 1.04
N CYS A 108 15.69 -10.11 -0.26
CA CYS A 108 16.16 -11.41 -0.82
C CYS A 108 17.67 -11.62 -0.63
N GLN A 109 18.49 -10.58 -0.77
CA GLN A 109 19.94 -10.66 -0.58
C GLN A 109 20.32 -10.98 0.88
N LEU A 110 19.51 -10.56 1.83
CA LEU A 110 19.67 -10.87 3.25
C LEU A 110 19.11 -12.27 3.63
N GLY A 111 18.57 -13.00 2.67
CA GLY A 111 17.99 -14.33 2.89
C GLY A 111 16.57 -14.34 3.45
N PHE A 112 15.91 -13.17 3.50
CA PHE A 112 14.52 -13.08 3.91
C PHE A 112 13.57 -13.23 2.73
N SER A 113 12.34 -13.61 3.04
CA SER A 113 11.18 -13.59 2.15
C SER A 113 10.12 -12.63 2.69
N TRP A 114 9.10 -12.39 1.91
CA TRP A 114 7.92 -11.64 2.37
C TRP A 114 6.65 -12.40 2.08
N LYS A 115 5.61 -12.04 2.81
CA LYS A 115 4.23 -12.40 2.51
C LYS A 115 3.40 -11.16 2.23
N VAL A 116 2.29 -11.35 1.55
CA VAL A 116 1.30 -10.30 1.29
C VAL A 116 -0.11 -10.83 1.50
N SER A 117 -1.01 -9.94 1.91
CA SER A 117 -2.43 -10.28 2.04
C SER A 117 -3.08 -10.50 0.67
N LEU A 118 -2.62 -9.77 -0.35
CA LEU A 118 -3.13 -9.85 -1.72
C LEU A 118 -1.98 -10.15 -2.70
N PRO A 119 -1.63 -11.43 -2.92
CA PRO A 119 -0.62 -11.81 -3.89
C PRO A 119 -1.06 -11.48 -5.33
N SER A 120 -0.30 -10.66 -6.05
CA SER A 120 -0.64 -10.22 -7.42
C SER A 120 -0.75 -11.39 -8.40
N GLU A 121 -0.03 -12.48 -8.17
CA GLU A 121 -0.11 -13.70 -8.99
C GLU A 121 -1.46 -14.42 -8.91
N GLN A 122 -2.21 -14.21 -7.81
CA GLN A 122 -3.53 -14.80 -7.57
C GLN A 122 -4.67 -13.85 -7.93
N MET A 123 -4.34 -12.62 -8.30
CA MET A 123 -5.34 -11.60 -8.63
C MET A 123 -5.56 -11.52 -10.14
N HIS A 124 -6.82 -11.66 -10.53
CA HIS A 124 -7.26 -11.57 -11.93
C HIS A 124 -8.34 -10.51 -12.06
N ASP A 125 -8.29 -9.76 -13.15
CA ASP A 125 -9.33 -8.79 -13.50
C ASP A 125 -10.65 -9.56 -13.77
N PRO A 126 -11.71 -9.29 -13.02
CA PRO A 126 -12.97 -10.03 -13.16
C PRO A 126 -13.66 -9.82 -14.52
N ARG A 127 -13.22 -8.83 -15.30
CA ARG A 127 -13.81 -8.49 -16.60
C ARG A 127 -13.22 -9.32 -17.75
N ASN A 128 -11.94 -9.63 -17.70
CA ASN A 128 -11.25 -10.32 -18.81
C ASN A 128 -10.40 -11.51 -18.36
N GLY A 129 -10.30 -11.79 -17.05
CA GLY A 129 -9.50 -12.88 -16.50
C GLY A 129 -7.99 -12.66 -16.56
N GLU A 130 -7.52 -11.50 -17.00
CA GLU A 130 -6.09 -11.19 -17.04
C GLU A 130 -5.51 -10.95 -15.65
N ARG A 131 -4.23 -11.25 -15.47
CA ARG A 131 -3.55 -11.00 -14.20
C ARG A 131 -3.47 -9.51 -13.90
N MET A 132 -3.84 -9.15 -12.67
CA MET A 132 -3.64 -7.81 -12.15
C MET A 132 -2.18 -7.62 -11.74
N GLY A 133 -1.37 -7.00 -12.59
CA GLY A 133 0.03 -6.70 -12.25
C GLY A 133 0.18 -5.74 -11.07
N ASN A 134 -0.88 -4.99 -10.73
CA ASN A 134 -0.96 -4.10 -9.58
C ASN A 134 -2.41 -3.98 -9.08
N ILE A 135 -2.70 -4.65 -7.99
CA ILE A 135 -4.04 -4.68 -7.38
C ILE A 135 -4.51 -3.30 -6.88
N THR A 136 -3.60 -2.37 -6.57
CA THR A 136 -3.99 -1.02 -6.09
C THR A 136 -4.72 -0.17 -7.13
N ALA A 137 -4.77 -0.60 -8.39
CA ALA A 137 -5.60 0.01 -9.41
C ALA A 137 -7.08 -0.46 -9.36
N TYR A 138 -7.41 -1.38 -8.47
CA TYR A 138 -8.72 -2.01 -8.34
C TYR A 138 -9.23 -1.88 -6.90
N PRO A 139 -9.62 -0.67 -6.47
CA PRO A 139 -9.94 -0.39 -5.07
C PRO A 139 -11.12 -1.22 -4.54
N LEU A 140 -12.16 -1.47 -5.34
CA LEU A 140 -13.27 -2.35 -4.93
C LEU A 140 -12.80 -3.77 -4.67
N CYS A 141 -11.93 -4.30 -5.52
CA CYS A 141 -11.37 -5.64 -5.33
C CYS A 141 -10.56 -5.73 -4.03
N MET A 142 -9.78 -4.70 -3.68
CA MET A 142 -9.06 -4.65 -2.41
C MET A 142 -10.02 -4.73 -1.22
N LEU A 143 -11.08 -3.91 -1.21
CA LEU A 143 -12.10 -3.91 -0.16
C LEU A 143 -12.79 -5.27 -0.05
N GLN A 144 -13.24 -5.84 -1.17
CA GLN A 144 -13.91 -7.16 -1.21
C GLN A 144 -13.00 -8.32 -0.77
N LYS A 145 -11.70 -8.16 -0.87
CA LYS A 145 -10.69 -9.14 -0.40
C LYS A 145 -10.24 -8.90 1.03
N GLY A 146 -10.92 -8.04 1.79
CA GLY A 146 -10.67 -7.85 3.21
C GLY A 146 -9.59 -6.82 3.54
N VAL A 147 -9.15 -6.00 2.58
CA VAL A 147 -8.23 -4.89 2.87
C VAL A 147 -9.02 -3.62 3.14
N PRO A 148 -8.99 -3.06 4.36
CA PRO A 148 -9.78 -1.88 4.74
C PRO A 148 -9.18 -0.56 4.23
N LEU A 149 -8.36 -0.62 3.20
CA LEU A 149 -7.59 0.52 2.68
C LEU A 149 -7.68 0.57 1.17
N ILE A 150 -7.77 1.77 0.61
CA ILE A 150 -7.67 2.01 -0.83
C ILE A 150 -6.62 3.09 -1.13
N LYS A 151 -6.04 3.05 -2.31
CA LYS A 151 -5.00 4.01 -2.68
C LYS A 151 -5.63 5.31 -3.16
N VAL A 152 -5.22 6.46 -2.58
CA VAL A 152 -5.67 7.80 -3.00
C VAL A 152 -5.59 7.95 -4.52
N LYS A 153 -4.47 7.51 -5.11
CA LYS A 153 -4.25 7.62 -6.55
C LYS A 153 -5.30 6.90 -7.39
N SER A 154 -5.86 5.79 -6.93
CA SER A 154 -6.90 5.08 -7.68
C SER A 154 -8.22 5.86 -7.77
N LEU A 155 -8.43 6.84 -6.87
CA LEU A 155 -9.58 7.73 -6.91
C LEU A 155 -9.33 8.99 -7.75
N ILE A 156 -8.10 9.50 -7.78
CA ILE A 156 -7.79 10.81 -8.37
C ILE A 156 -7.06 10.74 -9.72
N ASP A 157 -6.56 9.58 -10.14
CA ASP A 157 -5.87 9.43 -11.42
C ASP A 157 -6.90 9.19 -12.54
N PRO A 158 -7.01 10.10 -13.53
CA PRO A 158 -7.95 9.95 -14.64
C PRO A 158 -7.69 8.72 -15.53
N ARG A 159 -6.55 8.07 -15.37
CA ARG A 159 -6.22 6.79 -16.03
C ARG A 159 -6.66 5.58 -15.22
N SER A 160 -7.27 5.80 -14.06
CA SER A 160 -7.86 4.74 -13.25
C SER A 160 -8.99 4.06 -13.99
N ASN A 161 -9.23 2.82 -13.64
CA ASN A 161 -10.32 2.03 -14.21
C ASN A 161 -11.69 2.58 -13.77
N TYR A 162 -12.35 3.33 -14.64
CA TYR A 162 -13.62 4.00 -14.33
C TYR A 162 -14.74 3.05 -13.88
N ASP A 163 -14.83 1.86 -14.47
CA ASP A 163 -15.86 0.89 -14.09
C ASP A 163 -15.65 0.42 -12.63
N ASP A 164 -14.43 0.09 -12.28
CA ASP A 164 -14.11 -0.30 -10.90
C ASP A 164 -14.29 0.87 -9.94
N LEU A 165 -13.93 2.07 -10.38
CA LEU A 165 -14.08 3.29 -9.60
C LEU A 165 -15.54 3.61 -9.31
N GLY A 166 -16.41 3.61 -10.33
CA GLY A 166 -17.85 3.82 -10.16
C GLY A 166 -18.48 2.81 -9.21
N ARG A 167 -18.12 1.54 -9.34
CA ARG A 167 -18.55 0.47 -8.43
C ARG A 167 -18.01 0.66 -7.02
N THR A 168 -16.76 1.11 -6.88
CA THR A 168 -16.15 1.44 -5.58
C THR A 168 -16.92 2.53 -4.88
N CYS A 169 -17.27 3.60 -5.59
CA CYS A 169 -18.05 4.70 -5.02
C CYS A 169 -19.44 4.29 -4.59
N ALA A 170 -20.14 3.50 -5.42
CA ALA A 170 -21.43 2.95 -5.04
C ALA A 170 -21.33 2.09 -3.77
N TYR A 171 -20.31 1.25 -3.69
CA TYR A 171 -20.04 0.43 -2.51
C TYR A 171 -19.77 1.28 -1.27
N LEU A 172 -18.89 2.28 -1.36
CA LEU A 172 -18.54 3.14 -0.23
C LEU A 172 -19.70 4.02 0.20
N THR A 173 -20.48 4.54 -0.74
CA THR A 173 -21.72 5.30 -0.43
C THR A 173 -22.73 4.46 0.33
N LEU A 174 -22.84 3.18 -0.01
CA LEU A 174 -23.80 2.27 0.63
C LEU A 174 -23.35 1.82 2.02
N HIS A 175 -22.07 1.46 2.17
CA HIS A 175 -21.57 0.80 3.37
C HIS A 175 -20.89 1.74 4.37
N TYR A 176 -20.34 2.88 3.90
CA TYR A 176 -19.55 3.83 4.69
C TYR A 176 -19.88 5.29 4.33
N PRO A 177 -21.17 5.70 4.37
CA PRO A 177 -21.64 6.97 3.80
C PRO A 177 -20.95 8.19 4.41
N GLU A 178 -20.77 8.25 5.73
CA GLU A 178 -20.17 9.41 6.40
C GLU A 178 -18.68 9.54 6.08
N LEU A 179 -17.93 8.45 6.23
CA LEU A 179 -16.50 8.43 5.90
C LEU A 179 -16.28 8.73 4.41
N TRP A 180 -17.11 8.16 3.53
CA TRP A 180 -17.03 8.43 2.10
C TRP A 180 -17.31 9.89 1.75
N LYS A 181 -18.28 10.51 2.39
CA LYS A 181 -18.58 11.94 2.25
C LYS A 181 -17.39 12.82 2.63
N ASP A 182 -16.72 12.49 3.74
CA ASP A 182 -15.52 13.22 4.16
C ASP A 182 -14.36 13.07 3.17
N ILE A 183 -14.15 11.86 2.66
CA ILE A 183 -13.16 11.58 1.62
C ILE A 183 -13.50 12.37 0.34
N TRP A 184 -14.74 12.32 -0.10
CA TRP A 184 -15.24 13.02 -1.29
C TRP A 184 -14.95 14.51 -1.23
N ASN A 185 -15.24 15.14 -0.10
CA ASN A 185 -15.02 16.57 0.11
C ASN A 185 -13.54 16.90 0.25
N THR A 186 -12.78 16.08 0.98
CA THR A 186 -11.34 16.30 1.24
C THR A 186 -10.52 16.31 -0.05
N TYR A 187 -10.83 15.44 -0.99
CA TYR A 187 -10.11 15.31 -2.26
C TYR A 187 -10.80 16.03 -3.43
N ASP A 188 -11.90 16.77 -3.17
CA ASP A 188 -12.71 17.43 -4.22
C ASP A 188 -12.97 16.52 -5.42
N LEU A 189 -13.42 15.30 -5.13
CA LEU A 189 -13.61 14.27 -6.16
C LEU A 189 -14.66 14.70 -7.21
N GLN A 190 -15.61 15.56 -6.83
CA GLN A 190 -16.61 16.09 -7.77
C GLN A 190 -15.95 16.87 -8.90
N SER A 191 -15.07 17.82 -8.58
CA SER A 191 -14.36 18.63 -9.59
C SER A 191 -13.42 17.78 -10.43
N LEU A 192 -12.71 16.84 -9.78
CA LEU A 192 -11.80 15.92 -10.47
C LEU A 192 -12.54 15.04 -11.49
N TRP A 193 -13.70 14.51 -11.12
CA TRP A 193 -14.44 13.58 -11.98
C TRP A 193 -15.23 14.27 -13.09
N GLN A 194 -15.76 15.49 -12.84
CA GLN A 194 -16.39 16.31 -13.89
C GLN A 194 -15.41 16.67 -15.01
N SER A 195 -14.14 16.84 -14.69
CA SER A 195 -13.09 17.13 -15.67
C SER A 195 -12.72 15.93 -16.56
N VAL A 196 -13.14 14.73 -16.17
CA VAL A 196 -12.67 13.47 -16.76
C VAL A 196 -13.77 12.67 -17.44
N ILE A 197 -15.04 12.84 -17.00
CA ILE A 197 -16.20 12.22 -17.65
C ILE A 197 -16.58 13.13 -18.83
N PRO A 198 -16.50 12.68 -20.09
CA PRO A 198 -17.05 13.43 -21.20
C PRO A 198 -18.53 13.64 -20.91
N VAL A 199 -18.95 14.90 -20.83
CA VAL A 199 -20.38 15.24 -20.84
C VAL A 199 -20.88 14.80 -22.20
N GLY A 200 -21.55 13.64 -22.23
CA GLY A 200 -22.22 13.13 -23.43
C GLY A 200 -23.48 13.92 -23.76
#